data_d2a3dcc250e39694e9c1f091f058acc2
#
_entry.id   d2a3dcc250e39694e9c1f091f058acc2
#
_cell.length_a   1.000
_cell.length_b   1.000
_cell.length_c   1.000
_cell.angle_alpha   90.00
_cell.angle_beta   90.00
_cell.angle_gamma   90.00
#
_symmetry.space_group_name_H-M   'P 1'
#
loop_
_entity.id
_entity.type
_entity.pdbx_description
1 polymer ?
#
loop_
_entity_poly.entity_id
_entity_poly.type
_entity_poly.pdbx_seq_one_letter_code
_entity_poly.pdbx_strand_id
1 'polypeptide(L)'
;MIIIYGKSNCSFCTKAKNIAEMHNLPYQYHSIDDEQINEQMFKLVPNAKTVPQIWWGDRYIGGYDQFAQEIENTVGNYGHGKL
;
A
#
# COMPACT_ATOMS: atom_id res chain seq x y z
N MET A 1 1.68 -3.23 -10.60
CA MET A 1 1.44 -4.09 -9.44
C MET A 1 1.65 -3.30 -8.17
N ILE A 2 0.70 -3.37 -7.27
CA ILE A 2 0.82 -2.74 -5.96
C ILE A 2 1.56 -3.69 -5.04
N ILE A 3 2.51 -3.18 -4.28
CA ILE A 3 3.22 -3.97 -3.28
C ILE A 3 2.95 -3.35 -1.92
N ILE A 4 2.47 -4.16 -0.99
CA ILE A 4 2.12 -3.70 0.34
C ILE A 4 2.93 -4.48 1.36
N TYR A 5 3.67 -3.79 2.20
CA TYR A 5 4.31 -4.39 3.37
C TYR A 5 3.45 -4.05 4.57
N GLY A 6 2.98 -5.07 5.26
CA GLY A 6 2.11 -4.88 6.40
C GLY A 6 2.32 -5.94 7.45
N LYS A 7 1.44 -5.98 8.45
CA LYS A 7 1.55 -6.97 9.53
C LYS A 7 0.15 -7.44 9.92
N SER A 8 0.09 -8.50 10.71
CA SER A 8 -1.17 -8.95 11.26
C SER A 8 -1.69 -7.93 12.27
N ASN A 9 -2.98 -7.91 12.49
CA ASN A 9 -3.65 -7.00 13.44
C ASN A 9 -3.38 -5.53 13.16
N CYS A 10 -3.30 -5.19 11.88
CA CYS A 10 -3.08 -3.82 11.47
C CYS A 10 -4.28 -3.38 10.62
N SER A 11 -5.10 -2.49 11.18
CA SER A 11 -6.33 -2.09 10.49
C SER A 11 -6.04 -1.33 9.20
N PHE A 12 -5.02 -0.47 9.20
CA PHE A 12 -4.68 0.28 7.99
C PHE A 12 -4.07 -0.62 6.92
N CYS A 13 -3.40 -1.69 7.31
CA CYS A 13 -2.90 -2.67 6.36
C CYS A 13 -4.08 -3.38 5.68
N THR A 14 -5.08 -3.76 6.46
CA THR A 14 -6.29 -4.37 5.93
C THR A 14 -7.03 -3.40 5.01
N LYS A 15 -7.14 -2.14 5.41
CA LYS A 15 -7.76 -1.13 4.58
C LYS A 15 -7.04 -0.96 3.24
N ALA A 16 -5.71 -1.02 3.26
CA ALA A 16 -4.95 -0.90 2.03
C ALA A 16 -5.24 -2.05 1.07
N LYS A 17 -5.32 -3.27 1.59
CA LYS A 17 -5.69 -4.41 0.76
C LYS A 17 -7.09 -4.25 0.20
N ASN A 18 -8.01 -3.83 1.04
CA ASN A 18 -9.42 -3.71 0.64
C ASN A 18 -9.61 -2.67 -0.45
N ILE A 19 -8.94 -1.53 -0.33
CA ILE A 19 -9.10 -0.47 -1.33
C ILE A 19 -8.49 -0.88 -2.67
N ALA A 20 -7.39 -1.62 -2.64
CA ALA A 20 -6.82 -2.17 -3.87
C ALA A 20 -7.79 -3.13 -4.52
N GLU A 21 -8.41 -4.00 -3.73
CA GLU A 21 -9.39 -4.95 -4.26
C GLU A 21 -10.63 -4.26 -4.81
N MET A 22 -11.10 -3.24 -4.12
CA MET A 22 -12.26 -2.48 -4.57
C MET A 22 -12.06 -1.86 -5.95
N HIS A 23 -10.85 -1.46 -6.24
CA HIS A 23 -10.54 -0.83 -7.53
C HIS A 23 -9.92 -1.80 -8.52
N ASN A 24 -9.97 -3.10 -8.22
CA ASN A 24 -9.44 -4.14 -9.10
C ASN A 24 -7.98 -3.95 -9.43
N LEU A 25 -7.21 -3.46 -8.46
CA LEU A 25 -5.78 -3.27 -8.62
C LEU A 25 -5.06 -4.52 -8.13
N PRO A 26 -4.30 -5.19 -8.99
CA PRO A 26 -3.54 -6.36 -8.53
C PRO A 26 -2.50 -5.93 -7.50
N TYR A 27 -2.37 -6.71 -6.44
CA TYR A 27 -1.41 -6.38 -5.40
C TYR A 27 -0.77 -7.64 -4.82
N GLN A 28 0.37 -7.45 -4.20
CA GLN A 28 1.02 -8.47 -3.37
C GLN A 28 1.13 -7.92 -1.96
N TYR A 29 0.86 -8.77 -0.99
CA TYR A 29 0.93 -8.39 0.41
C TYR A 29 2.05 -9.18 1.07
N HIS A 30 3.02 -8.47 1.63
CA HIS A 30 4.17 -9.08 2.29
C HIS A 30 4.11 -8.76 3.77
N SER A 31 4.01 -9.81 4.59
CA SER A 31 3.86 -9.62 6.03
C SER A 31 5.23 -9.48 6.70
N ILE A 32 5.40 -8.39 7.43
CA ILE A 32 6.63 -8.19 8.19
C ILE A 32 6.65 -9.01 9.48
N ASP A 33 5.60 -9.79 9.74
CA ASP A 33 5.68 -10.83 10.77
C ASP A 33 6.75 -11.85 10.41
N ASP A 34 7.04 -12.02 9.12
CA ASP A 34 8.18 -12.77 8.64
C ASP A 34 9.42 -11.87 8.76
N GLU A 35 10.42 -12.38 9.47
CA GLU A 35 11.61 -11.60 9.80
C GLU A 35 12.40 -11.16 8.56
N GLN A 36 12.46 -12.03 7.56
CA GLN A 36 13.16 -11.68 6.32
C GLN A 36 12.47 -10.56 5.57
N ILE A 37 11.15 -10.59 5.56
CA ILE A 37 10.36 -9.54 4.92
C ILE A 37 10.51 -8.23 5.68
N ASN A 38 10.54 -8.31 7.00
CA ASN A 38 10.76 -7.14 7.84
C ASN A 38 12.10 -6.48 7.50
N GLU A 39 13.14 -7.29 7.35
CA GLU A 39 14.46 -6.79 6.98
C GLU A 39 14.44 -6.14 5.60
N GLN A 40 13.75 -6.75 4.66
CA GLN A 40 13.63 -6.18 3.32
C GLN A 40 12.96 -4.81 3.36
N MET A 41 11.89 -4.70 4.13
CA MET A 41 11.19 -3.43 4.25
C MET A 41 12.09 -2.35 4.78
N PHE A 42 12.88 -2.66 5.82
CA PHE A 42 13.77 -1.66 6.40
C PHE A 42 14.94 -1.32 5.51
N LYS A 43 15.34 -2.22 4.61
CA LYS A 43 16.33 -1.85 3.60
C LYS A 43 15.79 -0.86 2.60
N LEU A 44 14.51 -1.02 2.25
CA LEU A 44 13.86 -0.13 1.29
C LEU A 44 13.47 1.19 1.93
N VAL A 45 13.02 1.15 3.17
CA VAL A 45 12.56 2.35 3.88
C VAL A 45 13.21 2.35 5.27
N PRO A 46 14.48 2.77 5.37
CA PRO A 46 15.20 2.69 6.66
C PRO A 46 14.54 3.46 7.79
N ASN A 47 13.78 4.49 7.48
CA ASN A 47 13.14 5.32 8.49
C ASN A 47 11.71 4.93 8.76
N ALA A 48 11.27 3.78 8.26
CA ALA A 48 9.90 3.35 8.45
C ALA A 48 9.58 3.18 9.93
N LYS A 49 8.47 3.74 10.36
CA LYS A 49 8.00 3.63 11.75
C LYS A 49 6.63 3.02 11.82
N THR A 50 5.96 2.87 10.69
CA THR A 50 4.60 2.38 10.64
C THR A 50 4.43 1.47 9.44
N VAL A 51 3.35 0.72 9.44
CA VAL A 51 2.87 -0.04 8.30
C VAL A 51 1.42 0.37 8.08
N PRO A 52 0.93 0.26 6.86
CA PRO A 52 1.57 -0.34 5.68
C PRO A 52 2.58 0.58 5.03
N GLN A 53 3.52 -0.03 4.29
CA GLN A 53 4.43 0.69 3.40
C GLN A 53 4.14 0.19 2.00
N ILE A 54 3.83 1.08 1.08
CA ILE A 54 3.19 0.73 -0.18
C ILE A 54 3.96 1.30 -1.36
N TRP A 55 4.10 0.47 -2.41
CA TRP A 55 4.67 0.86 -3.70
C TRP A 55 3.64 0.62 -4.78
N TRP A 56 3.65 1.48 -5.78
CA TRP A 56 2.86 1.29 -6.99
C TRP A 56 3.85 1.11 -8.13
N GLY A 57 4.08 -0.14 -8.50
CA GLY A 57 5.18 -0.45 -9.38
C GLY A 57 6.49 -0.13 -8.68
N ASP A 58 7.30 0.69 -9.31
CA ASP A 58 8.59 1.10 -8.75
C ASP A 58 8.48 2.33 -7.87
N ARG A 59 7.32 2.95 -7.82
CA ARG A 59 7.17 4.23 -7.13
C ARG A 59 6.73 4.01 -5.69
N TYR A 60 7.49 4.55 -4.75
CA TYR A 60 7.13 4.49 -3.35
C TYR A 60 5.98 5.48 -3.08
N ILE A 61 4.91 4.95 -2.51
CA ILE A 61 3.72 5.76 -2.21
C ILE A 61 3.74 6.24 -0.77
N GLY A 62 4.05 5.34 0.17
CA GLY A 62 4.01 5.66 1.59
C GLY A 62 3.01 4.79 2.31
N GLY A 63 2.20 5.40 3.17
CA GLY A 63 1.22 4.68 3.96
C GLY A 63 -0.15 4.64 3.30
N TYR A 64 -1.14 4.26 4.10
CA TYR A 64 -2.50 4.10 3.59
C TYR A 64 -3.08 5.42 3.06
N ASP A 65 -2.88 6.52 3.80
CA ASP A 65 -3.47 7.80 3.38
C ASP A 65 -2.93 8.23 2.02
N GLN A 66 -1.63 8.09 1.83
CA GLN A 66 -1.02 8.43 0.56
C GLN A 66 -1.49 7.53 -0.55
N PHE A 67 -1.67 6.24 -0.24
CA PHE A 67 -2.15 5.28 -1.22
C PHE A 67 -3.58 5.61 -1.65
N ALA A 68 -4.44 5.89 -0.69
CA ALA A 68 -5.83 6.27 -0.97
C ALA A 68 -5.87 7.52 -1.85
N GLN A 69 -5.00 8.49 -1.57
CA GLN A 69 -4.94 9.71 -2.36
C GLN A 69 -4.49 9.43 -3.79
N GLU A 70 -3.52 8.53 -3.95
CA GLU A 70 -3.05 8.17 -5.29
C GLU A 70 -4.14 7.48 -6.10
N ILE A 71 -4.92 6.63 -5.46
CA ILE A 71 -6.04 5.99 -6.14
C ILE A 71 -7.05 7.04 -6.58
N GLU A 72 -7.36 7.98 -5.69
CA GLU A 72 -8.24 9.10 -6.00
C GLU A 72 -7.75 9.84 -7.24
N ASN A 73 -6.46 10.15 -7.27
CA ASN A 73 -5.88 10.94 -8.35
C ASN A 73 -5.81 10.18 -9.66
N THR A 74 -5.64 8.86 -9.60
CA THR A 74 -5.37 8.06 -10.78
C THR A 74 -6.62 7.35 -11.29
N VAL A 75 -7.33 6.71 -10.38
CA VAL A 75 -8.47 5.85 -10.72
C VAL A 75 -9.76 6.56 -10.43
N GLY A 76 -9.85 7.17 -9.27
CA GLY A 76 -11.07 7.83 -8.84
C GLY A 76 -11.48 8.97 -9.73
N ASN A 77 -10.53 9.70 -10.26
CA ASN A 77 -10.82 10.83 -11.12
C ASN A 77 -11.58 10.42 -12.37
N TYR A 78 -11.28 9.26 -12.87
CA TYR A 78 -12.03 8.75 -13.99
C TYR A 78 -13.49 8.53 -13.63
N GLY A 79 -13.69 7.99 -12.47
CA GLY A 79 -15.00 7.63 -12.04
C GLY A 79 -15.89 8.84 -11.88
N HIS A 80 -15.31 9.95 -11.49
CA HIS A 80 -16.05 11.12 -11.26
C HIS A 80 -16.19 11.96 -12.46
N GLY A 81 -15.22 11.81 -13.28
CA GLY A 81 -15.23 12.73 -14.31
C GLY A 81 -15.46 14.07 -13.77
N LYS A 82 -15.62 14.24 -12.94
CA LYS A 82 -15.95 15.25 -12.32
C LYS A 82 -16.72 15.93 -12.88
N LEU A 83 -17.09 15.30 -12.89
CA LEU A 83 -17.88 15.68 -13.31
C LEU A 83 -18.22 16.30 -13.66
#